data_ec5c3ef2693057519e28a33815762981
#
_entry.id   ec5c3ef2693057519e28a33815762981
#
_cell.length_a   1.000
_cell.length_b   1.000
_cell.length_c   1.000
_cell.angle_alpha   90.00
_cell.angle_beta   90.00
_cell.angle_gamma   90.00
#
_symmetry.space_group_name_H-M   'P 1'
#
loop_
_entity.id
_entity.type
_entity.pdbx_description
1 polymer ?
#
loop_
_entity_poly.entity_id
_entity_poly.type
_entity_poly.pdbx_seq_one_letter_code
_entity_poly.pdbx_strand_id
1 'polypeptide(L)'
;MNSIFVQDNFFENDIFQKIKLEIPTVEFTPPPNETRAYQSSYWFDHKLPVMCEVQKLIYKNIKLYFNKEVDLNCVSDVDCMYTMSNAKDHPRPHTDGSATHQCLIYIKGDSHLANGTSFYTRDPEDTLKFLLNLNVGFKENRAVFFSSDNWHSPMQWSGESSWRYSIANFMTMKGEK
;
A
#
# COMPACT_ATOMS: atom_id res chain seq x y z
N MET A 1 14.52 -9.65 6.27
CA MET A 1 13.25 -9.28 5.59
C MET A 1 12.16 -10.15 6.19
N ASN A 2 11.08 -9.52 6.66
CA ASN A 2 9.90 -10.23 7.17
C ASN A 2 9.05 -10.74 6.00
N SER A 3 8.11 -11.65 6.27
CA SER A 3 7.27 -12.26 5.25
C SER A 3 6.50 -11.22 4.43
N ILE A 4 6.44 -11.45 3.12
CA ILE A 4 5.66 -10.68 2.17
C ILE A 4 4.74 -11.65 1.44
N PHE A 5 3.45 -11.36 1.42
CA PHE A 5 2.44 -12.18 0.75
C PHE A 5 1.82 -11.39 -0.39
N VAL A 6 1.67 -12.05 -1.53
CA VAL A 6 1.09 -11.45 -2.75
C VAL A 6 -0.09 -12.28 -3.20
N GLN A 7 -1.22 -11.62 -3.42
CA GLN A 7 -2.43 -12.27 -3.91
C GLN A 7 -2.98 -11.52 -5.12
N ASP A 8 -3.06 -12.20 -6.26
CA ASP A 8 -3.76 -11.72 -7.44
C ASP A 8 -5.26 -11.97 -7.32
N ASN A 9 -6.05 -11.15 -8.02
CA ASN A 9 -7.52 -11.22 -8.02
C ASN A 9 -8.07 -11.20 -6.58
N PHE A 10 -7.61 -10.22 -5.81
CA PHE A 10 -7.90 -10.13 -4.38
C PHE A 10 -9.39 -9.90 -4.10
N PHE A 11 -10.02 -9.01 -4.87
CA PHE A 11 -11.47 -8.81 -4.83
C PHE A 11 -12.17 -9.66 -5.87
N GLU A 12 -13.38 -10.09 -5.55
CA GLU A 12 -14.32 -10.54 -6.55
C GLU A 12 -14.56 -9.42 -7.58
N ASN A 13 -14.85 -9.80 -8.83
CA ASN A 13 -14.87 -8.84 -9.93
C ASN A 13 -15.91 -7.72 -9.74
N ASP A 14 -17.06 -8.01 -9.17
CA ASP A 14 -18.13 -7.04 -8.92
C ASP A 14 -17.71 -5.96 -7.88
N ILE A 15 -17.03 -6.37 -6.81
CA ILE A 15 -16.45 -5.46 -5.81
C ILE A 15 -15.35 -4.63 -6.44
N PHE A 16 -14.46 -5.25 -7.21
CA PHE A 16 -13.36 -4.54 -7.86
C PHE A 16 -13.85 -3.48 -8.85
N GLN A 17 -14.88 -3.79 -9.64
CA GLN A 17 -15.47 -2.81 -10.56
C GLN A 17 -16.13 -1.64 -9.82
N LYS A 18 -16.82 -1.88 -8.70
CA LYS A 18 -17.35 -0.80 -7.86
C LYS A 18 -16.26 0.14 -7.39
N ILE A 19 -15.15 -0.41 -6.87
CA ILE A 19 -13.99 0.39 -6.43
C ILE A 19 -13.43 1.23 -7.59
N LYS A 20 -13.26 0.64 -8.77
CA LYS A 20 -12.76 1.35 -9.96
C LYS A 20 -13.67 2.49 -10.39
N LEU A 21 -14.98 2.35 -10.23
CA LEU A 21 -15.98 3.40 -10.56
C LEU A 21 -16.00 4.51 -9.51
N GLU A 22 -15.65 4.22 -8.26
CA GLU A 22 -15.60 5.24 -7.21
C GLU A 22 -14.36 6.15 -7.32
N ILE A 23 -13.20 5.61 -7.72
CA ILE A 23 -11.95 6.37 -7.77
C ILE A 23 -12.07 7.73 -8.49
N PRO A 24 -12.74 7.87 -9.65
CA PRO A 24 -12.88 9.17 -10.30
C PRO A 24 -13.73 10.19 -9.52
N THR A 25 -14.52 9.73 -8.55
CA THR A 25 -15.38 10.59 -7.73
C THR A 25 -14.72 11.02 -6.43
N VAL A 26 -13.55 10.46 -6.14
CA VAL A 26 -12.77 10.72 -4.92
C VAL A 26 -11.98 12.01 -5.08
N GLU A 27 -12.08 12.89 -4.09
CA GLU A 27 -11.23 14.07 -4.00
C GLU A 27 -9.92 13.69 -3.31
N PHE A 28 -8.82 13.75 -4.05
CA PHE A 28 -7.49 13.50 -3.51
C PHE A 28 -6.88 14.80 -3.00
N THR A 29 -6.41 14.79 -1.77
CA THR A 29 -5.73 15.92 -1.15
C THR A 29 -4.26 15.59 -0.89
N PRO A 30 -3.33 16.56 -1.02
CA PRO A 30 -1.95 16.34 -0.66
C PRO A 30 -1.84 16.04 0.85
N PRO A 31 -0.87 15.22 1.27
CA PRO A 31 -0.64 14.94 2.68
C PRO A 31 -0.33 16.24 3.44
N PRO A 32 -0.78 16.36 4.70
CA PRO A 32 -0.67 17.60 5.48
C PRO A 32 0.77 18.06 5.77
N ASN A 33 1.76 17.22 5.52
CA ASN A 33 3.18 17.56 5.70
C ASN A 33 3.90 17.53 4.35
N GLU A 34 3.96 18.67 3.68
CA GLU A 34 4.70 18.87 2.42
C GLU A 34 6.21 18.62 2.50
N THR A 35 6.77 18.38 3.68
CA THR A 35 8.19 18.07 3.86
C THR A 35 8.61 16.72 3.27
N ARG A 36 7.69 15.90 2.84
CA ARG A 36 7.98 14.72 2.02
C ARG A 36 8.01 15.11 0.55
N ALA A 37 9.11 15.73 0.14
CA ALA A 37 9.41 16.21 -1.22
C ALA A 37 9.38 15.16 -2.34
N TYR A 38 8.75 14.02 -2.13
CA TYR A 38 8.86 12.86 -3.02
C TYR A 38 7.55 12.36 -3.59
N GLN A 39 6.41 12.91 -3.16
CA GLN A 39 5.14 12.29 -3.52
C GLN A 39 4.11 13.30 -3.93
N SER A 40 3.70 13.20 -5.16
CA SER A 40 2.35 13.52 -5.53
C SER A 40 1.42 12.40 -5.01
N SER A 41 1.48 12.10 -3.72
CA SER A 41 0.56 11.19 -3.08
C SER A 41 -0.55 11.98 -2.46
N TYR A 42 -1.75 11.54 -2.71
CA TYR A 42 -2.95 12.19 -2.22
C TYR A 42 -3.71 11.21 -1.36
N TRP A 43 -4.19 11.69 -0.22
CA TRP A 43 -5.00 10.94 0.74
C TRP A 43 -6.45 11.28 0.54
N PHE A 44 -7.30 10.34 0.84
CA PHE A 44 -8.72 10.47 0.66
C PHE A 44 -9.48 10.04 1.92
N ASP A 45 -10.61 10.68 2.20
CA ASP A 45 -11.50 10.32 3.29
C ASP A 45 -12.23 9.00 2.98
N HIS A 46 -11.94 7.96 3.75
CA HIS A 46 -12.40 6.59 3.55
C HIS A 46 -13.83 6.30 4.02
N LYS A 47 -14.63 7.30 4.32
CA LYS A 47 -16.01 7.13 4.80
C LYS A 47 -16.97 6.56 3.74
N LEU A 48 -16.46 6.15 2.59
CA LEU A 48 -17.26 5.46 1.58
C LEU A 48 -17.66 4.05 2.05
N PRO A 49 -18.91 3.63 1.83
CA PRO A 49 -19.42 2.33 2.29
C PRO A 49 -18.58 1.14 1.84
N VAL A 50 -18.04 1.17 0.62
CA VAL A 50 -17.19 0.08 0.09
C VAL A 50 -15.91 -0.12 0.90
N MET A 51 -15.37 0.93 1.52
CA MET A 51 -14.13 0.82 2.30
C MET A 51 -14.30 -0.03 3.56
N CYS A 52 -15.49 -0.05 4.17
CA CYS A 52 -15.77 -0.95 5.29
C CYS A 52 -15.72 -2.43 4.87
N GLU A 53 -16.20 -2.74 3.66
CA GLU A 53 -16.12 -4.11 3.11
C GLU A 53 -14.67 -4.47 2.78
N VAL A 54 -13.92 -3.54 2.20
CA VAL A 54 -12.49 -3.68 1.91
C VAL A 54 -11.70 -3.99 3.18
N GLN A 55 -11.89 -3.22 4.25
CA GLN A 55 -11.20 -3.44 5.53
C GLN A 55 -11.49 -4.83 6.11
N LYS A 56 -12.75 -5.24 6.14
CA LYS A 56 -13.13 -6.59 6.64
C LYS A 56 -12.41 -7.69 5.87
N LEU A 57 -12.33 -7.57 4.55
CA LEU A 57 -11.64 -8.53 3.70
C LEU A 57 -10.14 -8.55 3.97
N ILE A 58 -9.52 -7.38 4.11
CA ILE A 58 -8.10 -7.26 4.46
C ILE A 58 -7.81 -7.94 5.79
N TYR A 59 -8.59 -7.67 6.84
CA TYR A 59 -8.39 -8.25 8.19
C TYR A 59 -8.55 -9.77 8.19
N LYS A 60 -9.49 -10.31 7.41
CA LYS A 60 -9.62 -11.76 7.22
C LYS A 60 -8.35 -12.37 6.61
N ASN A 61 -7.75 -11.70 5.62
CA ASN A 61 -6.55 -12.21 4.96
C ASN A 61 -5.29 -12.03 5.82
N ILE A 62 -5.19 -10.99 6.63
CA ILE A 62 -4.13 -10.84 7.64
C ILE A 62 -4.12 -12.05 8.58
N LYS A 63 -5.28 -12.45 9.10
CA LYS A 63 -5.39 -13.64 9.95
C LYS A 63 -4.90 -14.89 9.23
N LEU A 64 -5.24 -15.04 7.96
CA LEU A 64 -4.83 -16.18 7.14
C LEU A 64 -3.31 -16.22 6.91
N TYR A 65 -2.71 -15.09 6.55
CA TYR A 65 -1.29 -15.05 6.14
C TYR A 65 -0.31 -14.97 7.30
N PHE A 66 -0.64 -14.18 8.32
CA PHE A 66 0.27 -13.95 9.44
C PHE A 66 -0.11 -14.73 10.71
N ASN A 67 -1.28 -15.40 10.72
CA ASN A 67 -1.84 -16.02 11.91
C ASN A 67 -1.98 -15.04 13.09
N LYS A 68 -2.33 -13.78 12.79
CA LYS A 68 -2.46 -12.68 13.74
C LYS A 68 -3.83 -12.04 13.60
N GLU A 69 -4.26 -11.33 14.64
CA GLU A 69 -5.50 -10.56 14.64
C GLU A 69 -5.20 -9.07 14.73
N VAL A 70 -5.93 -8.28 13.96
CA VAL A 70 -5.86 -6.81 14.03
C VAL A 70 -6.41 -6.34 15.38
N ASP A 71 -5.72 -5.42 16.01
CA ASP A 71 -6.22 -4.75 17.22
C ASP A 71 -7.19 -3.64 16.83
N LEU A 72 -8.48 -3.94 16.91
CA LEU A 72 -9.54 -3.01 16.53
C LEU A 72 -9.61 -1.76 17.42
N ASN A 73 -8.98 -1.77 18.60
CA ASN A 73 -8.87 -0.59 19.44
C ASN A 73 -7.81 0.41 18.96
N CYS A 74 -6.91 -0.05 18.09
CA CYS A 74 -5.86 0.77 17.47
C CYS A 74 -6.21 1.20 16.03
N VAL A 75 -7.36 0.80 15.50
CA VAL A 75 -7.80 1.21 14.16
C VAL A 75 -8.32 2.64 14.20
N SER A 76 -7.77 3.50 13.38
CA SER A 76 -8.24 4.87 13.19
C SER A 76 -8.87 5.05 11.81
N ASP A 77 -9.60 6.15 11.66
CA ASP A 77 -10.28 6.50 10.41
C ASP A 77 -9.33 6.74 9.23
N VAL A 78 -8.05 6.96 9.48
CA VAL A 78 -7.04 7.20 8.44
C VAL A 78 -6.22 5.95 8.07
N ASP A 79 -6.52 4.81 8.67
CA ASP A 79 -5.73 3.59 8.48
C ASP A 79 -6.06 2.83 7.20
N CYS A 80 -7.20 3.11 6.57
CA CYS A 80 -7.56 2.56 5.26
C CYS A 80 -7.98 3.68 4.33
N MET A 81 -7.28 3.84 3.21
CA MET A 81 -7.46 4.97 2.31
C MET A 81 -7.16 4.61 0.86
N TYR A 82 -7.78 5.34 -0.06
CA TYR A 82 -7.27 5.40 -1.43
C TYR A 82 -6.02 6.27 -1.48
N THR A 83 -5.06 5.86 -2.26
CA THR A 83 -3.86 6.64 -2.55
C THR A 83 -3.72 6.85 -4.04
N MET A 84 -3.22 8.00 -4.42
CA MET A 84 -2.84 8.32 -5.78
C MET A 84 -1.37 8.76 -5.77
N SER A 85 -0.55 8.16 -6.59
CA SER A 85 0.87 8.52 -6.67
C SER A 85 1.34 8.66 -8.10
N ASN A 86 2.28 9.61 -8.30
CA ASN A 86 2.87 9.90 -9.60
C ASN A 86 4.21 9.17 -9.77
N ALA A 87 4.43 8.63 -10.97
CA ALA A 87 5.63 7.89 -11.34
C ALA A 87 6.94 8.68 -11.30
N LYS A 88 6.88 10.01 -11.41
CA LYS A 88 8.07 10.85 -11.54
C LYS A 88 8.81 11.04 -10.22
N ASP A 89 8.13 10.76 -9.10
CA ASP A 89 8.71 10.90 -7.79
C ASP A 89 9.30 9.56 -7.34
N HIS A 90 10.57 9.56 -7.00
CA HIS A 90 11.30 8.41 -6.48
C HIS A 90 11.41 8.52 -4.95
N PRO A 91 10.40 8.07 -4.20
CA PRO A 91 10.51 8.11 -2.75
C PRO A 91 11.66 7.19 -2.31
N ARG A 92 12.45 7.68 -1.37
CA ARG A 92 13.49 6.84 -0.75
C ARG A 92 12.83 5.67 -0.04
N PRO A 93 13.52 4.52 0.05
CA PRO A 93 13.07 3.43 0.89
C PRO A 93 12.79 3.91 2.32
N HIS A 94 11.65 3.51 2.87
CA HIS A 94 11.20 3.88 4.21
C HIS A 94 10.52 2.69 4.89
N THR A 95 10.27 2.83 6.18
CA THR A 95 9.41 1.96 6.99
C THR A 95 8.25 2.81 7.51
N ASP A 96 7.10 2.20 7.77
CA ASP A 96 5.93 2.91 8.31
C ASP A 96 5.76 2.57 9.79
N GLY A 97 6.51 3.31 10.62
CA GLY A 97 6.64 3.03 12.06
C GLY A 97 5.38 3.25 12.91
N SER A 98 4.26 3.69 12.35
CA SER A 98 3.00 3.91 13.08
C SER A 98 2.10 2.66 13.15
N ALA A 99 2.38 1.65 12.35
CA ALA A 99 1.64 0.41 12.25
C ALA A 99 2.60 -0.79 12.28
N THR A 100 2.09 -1.99 12.56
CA THR A 100 2.94 -3.19 12.53
C THR A 100 2.89 -3.94 11.21
N HIS A 101 1.77 -3.81 10.49
CA HIS A 101 1.55 -4.45 9.19
C HIS A 101 0.81 -3.52 8.24
N GLN A 102 0.95 -3.82 6.95
CA GLN A 102 0.31 -3.09 5.86
C GLN A 102 -0.28 -4.04 4.83
N CYS A 103 -1.29 -3.52 4.13
CA CYS A 103 -1.79 -4.08 2.88
C CYS A 103 -1.86 -2.97 1.83
N LEU A 104 -1.24 -3.20 0.69
CA LEU A 104 -1.39 -2.37 -0.50
C LEU A 104 -2.17 -3.13 -1.55
N ILE A 105 -3.22 -2.53 -2.12
CA ILE A 105 -4.01 -3.14 -3.20
C ILE A 105 -3.96 -2.23 -4.41
N TYR A 106 -3.46 -2.74 -5.52
CA TYR A 106 -3.34 -1.98 -6.76
C TYR A 106 -4.67 -1.94 -7.50
N ILE A 107 -5.16 -0.74 -7.81
CA ILE A 107 -6.50 -0.55 -8.37
C ILE A 107 -6.45 -0.15 -9.84
N LYS A 108 -5.68 0.88 -10.18
CA LYS A 108 -5.59 1.41 -11.54
C LYS A 108 -4.20 1.98 -11.79
N GLY A 109 -3.64 1.66 -12.96
CA GLY A 109 -2.33 2.11 -13.40
C GLY A 109 -1.78 1.21 -14.49
N ASP A 110 -0.56 1.48 -14.94
CA ASP A 110 0.10 0.65 -15.95
C ASP A 110 0.63 -0.64 -15.33
N SER A 111 0.11 -1.77 -15.80
CA SER A 111 0.58 -3.09 -15.40
C SER A 111 1.94 -3.38 -16.01
N HIS A 112 2.98 -3.23 -15.21
CA HIS A 112 4.36 -3.49 -15.61
C HIS A 112 5.17 -4.00 -14.42
N LEU A 113 6.14 -4.87 -14.68
CA LEU A 113 7.01 -5.42 -13.63
C LEU A 113 7.86 -4.34 -12.93
N ALA A 114 8.20 -3.26 -13.63
CA ALA A 114 8.92 -2.13 -13.06
C ALA A 114 8.03 -1.15 -12.29
N ASN A 115 6.70 -1.31 -12.36
CA ASN A 115 5.75 -0.53 -11.58
C ASN A 115 5.34 -1.36 -10.36
N GLY A 116 5.14 -0.77 -9.20
CA GLY A 116 4.71 -1.55 -8.05
C GLY A 116 5.40 -1.13 -6.76
N THR A 117 5.80 -2.10 -5.95
CA THR A 117 6.47 -1.86 -4.67
C THR A 117 7.75 -2.66 -4.59
N SER A 118 8.84 -1.96 -4.35
CA SER A 118 10.16 -2.56 -4.11
C SER A 118 10.43 -2.68 -2.61
N PHE A 119 11.09 -3.76 -2.23
CA PHE A 119 11.51 -4.06 -0.88
C PHE A 119 13.03 -4.15 -0.80
N TYR A 120 13.59 -3.62 0.28
CA TYR A 120 15.02 -3.42 0.43
C TYR A 120 15.54 -3.97 1.76
N THR A 121 16.85 -4.20 1.81
CA THR A 121 17.62 -4.27 3.05
C THR A 121 18.63 -3.12 3.08
N ARG A 122 19.02 -2.68 4.28
CA ARG A 122 20.16 -1.79 4.39
C ARG A 122 21.45 -2.58 4.12
N ASP A 123 22.38 -1.94 3.44
CA ASP A 123 23.73 -2.46 3.28
C ASP A 123 24.39 -2.54 4.68
N PRO A 124 24.93 -3.67 5.10
CA PRO A 124 25.57 -3.80 6.38
C PRO A 124 26.87 -2.98 6.50
N GLU A 125 27.54 -2.70 5.37
CA GLU A 125 28.77 -1.91 5.31
C GLU A 125 28.54 -0.42 5.14
N ASP A 126 27.39 -0.04 4.56
CA ASP A 126 26.99 1.35 4.35
C ASP A 126 25.49 1.55 4.65
N THR A 127 25.19 1.99 5.86
CA THR A 127 23.81 2.17 6.34
C THR A 127 23.00 3.24 5.58
N LEU A 128 23.64 4.05 4.74
CA LEU A 128 22.96 5.00 3.84
C LEU A 128 22.52 4.36 2.53
N LYS A 129 23.03 3.16 2.24
CA LYS A 129 22.74 2.43 1.01
C LYS A 129 21.68 1.36 1.24
N PHE A 130 20.82 1.21 0.22
CA PHE A 130 19.78 0.20 0.21
C PHE A 130 20.02 -0.80 -0.92
N LEU A 131 19.90 -2.07 -0.61
CA LEU A 131 20.00 -3.17 -1.55
C LEU A 131 18.59 -3.65 -1.90
N LEU A 132 18.24 -3.64 -3.19
CA LEU A 132 16.96 -4.15 -3.66
C LEU A 132 16.93 -5.68 -3.50
N ASN A 133 15.92 -6.19 -2.78
CA ASN A 133 15.75 -7.62 -2.57
C ASN A 133 14.61 -8.22 -3.37
N LEU A 134 13.50 -7.48 -3.47
CA LEU A 134 12.29 -7.97 -4.11
C LEU A 134 11.56 -6.78 -4.74
N ASN A 135 11.01 -6.99 -5.92
CA ASN A 135 10.03 -6.10 -6.51
C ASN A 135 8.73 -6.86 -6.77
N VAL A 136 7.63 -6.31 -6.27
CA VAL A 136 6.28 -6.79 -6.57
C VAL A 136 5.70 -5.88 -7.64
N GLY A 137 5.69 -6.36 -8.87
CA GLY A 137 5.20 -5.60 -10.03
C GLY A 137 3.72 -5.23 -9.91
N PHE A 138 3.36 -4.08 -10.47
CA PHE A 138 1.98 -3.60 -10.50
C PHE A 138 1.12 -4.49 -11.39
N LYS A 139 -0.01 -4.92 -10.84
CA LYS A 139 -1.09 -5.60 -11.54
C LYS A 139 -2.40 -5.21 -10.87
N GLU A 140 -3.37 -4.76 -11.63
CA GLU A 140 -4.69 -4.43 -11.09
C GLU A 140 -5.27 -5.62 -10.31
N ASN A 141 -5.95 -5.30 -9.21
CA ASN A 141 -6.54 -6.29 -8.28
C ASN A 141 -5.51 -7.23 -7.62
N ARG A 142 -4.26 -6.76 -7.46
CA ARG A 142 -3.22 -7.42 -6.68
C ARG A 142 -3.12 -6.79 -5.30
N ALA A 143 -3.17 -7.62 -4.27
CA ALA A 143 -2.87 -7.23 -2.90
C ALA A 143 -1.47 -7.68 -2.48
N VAL A 144 -0.79 -6.83 -1.72
CA VAL A 144 0.55 -7.07 -1.15
C VAL A 144 0.46 -6.83 0.35
N PHE A 145 0.70 -7.88 1.13
CA PHE A 145 0.67 -7.85 2.59
C PHE A 145 2.09 -7.97 3.14
N PHE A 146 2.46 -7.12 4.08
CA PHE A 146 3.80 -7.14 4.66
C PHE A 146 3.87 -6.47 6.04
N SER A 147 4.93 -6.78 6.81
CA SER A 147 5.24 -6.06 8.05
C SER A 147 5.75 -4.66 7.73
N SER A 148 5.31 -3.67 8.49
CA SER A 148 5.71 -2.26 8.33
C SER A 148 7.21 -2.00 8.56
N ASP A 149 7.92 -2.95 9.19
CA ASP A 149 9.37 -2.92 9.37
C ASP A 149 10.14 -3.22 8.07
N ASN A 150 9.48 -3.74 7.04
CA ASN A 150 10.13 -3.92 5.76
C ASN A 150 10.43 -2.57 5.11
N TRP A 151 11.70 -2.31 4.80
CA TRP A 151 12.09 -1.17 3.99
C TRP A 151 11.47 -1.31 2.60
N HIS A 152 10.69 -0.33 2.18
CA HIS A 152 10.00 -0.37 0.91
C HIS A 152 9.87 1.02 0.29
N SER A 153 9.61 1.03 -1.02
CA SER A 153 9.23 2.24 -1.74
C SER A 153 8.40 1.89 -2.98
N PRO A 154 7.57 2.80 -3.48
CA PRO A 154 7.04 2.68 -4.84
C PRO A 154 8.19 2.53 -5.83
N MET A 155 8.04 1.62 -6.79
CA MET A 155 9.02 1.43 -7.86
C MET A 155 8.85 2.52 -8.90
N GLN A 156 9.95 2.97 -9.49
CA GLN A 156 9.92 3.81 -10.68
C GLN A 156 9.26 3.08 -11.84
N TRP A 157 8.44 3.80 -12.59
CA TRP A 157 7.61 3.24 -13.62
C TRP A 157 8.12 3.59 -15.01
N SER A 158 8.02 2.61 -15.86
CA SER A 158 8.05 2.83 -17.29
C SER A 158 6.61 3.07 -17.76
N GLY A 159 6.41 3.99 -18.67
CA GLY A 159 5.12 4.26 -19.27
C GLY A 159 4.78 5.74 -19.34
N GLU A 160 3.76 6.07 -20.12
CA GLU A 160 3.27 7.44 -20.31
C GLU A 160 2.27 7.85 -19.22
N SER A 161 1.55 6.89 -18.65
CA SER A 161 0.61 7.14 -17.55
C SER A 161 1.36 7.46 -16.29
N SER A 162 1.12 8.65 -15.78
CA SER A 162 1.84 9.15 -14.62
C SER A 162 1.17 8.80 -13.29
N TRP A 163 -0.06 8.27 -13.29
CA TRP A 163 -0.84 8.08 -12.07
C TRP A 163 -1.15 6.62 -11.79
N ARG A 164 -0.89 6.23 -10.55
CA ARG A 164 -1.24 4.95 -9.97
C ARG A 164 -2.19 5.15 -8.80
N TYR A 165 -3.23 4.35 -8.76
CA TYR A 165 -4.22 4.33 -7.69
C TYR A 165 -4.13 3.02 -6.92
N SER A 166 -4.09 3.12 -5.61
CA SER A 166 -4.01 1.98 -4.71
C SER A 166 -4.90 2.21 -3.50
N ILE A 167 -5.25 1.13 -2.81
CA ILE A 167 -5.73 1.19 -1.44
C ILE A 167 -4.52 0.91 -0.55
N ALA A 168 -4.27 1.75 0.44
CA ALA A 168 -3.32 1.49 1.52
C ALA A 168 -4.11 1.25 2.81
N ASN A 169 -3.76 0.20 3.52
CA ASN A 169 -4.31 -0.09 4.83
C ASN A 169 -3.19 -0.39 5.82
N PHE A 170 -3.14 0.37 6.89
CA PHE A 170 -2.19 0.24 7.98
C PHE A 170 -2.88 -0.43 9.17
N MET A 171 -2.19 -1.36 9.83
CA MET A 171 -2.79 -2.19 10.87
C MET A 171 -1.81 -2.43 12.01
N THR A 172 -2.31 -2.38 13.24
CA THR A 172 -1.59 -2.85 14.42
C THR A 172 -2.16 -4.20 14.85
N MET A 173 -1.29 -5.17 15.05
CA MET A 173 -1.70 -6.49 15.49
C MET A 173 -1.84 -6.54 17.01
N LYS A 174 -2.79 -7.35 17.51
CA LYS A 174 -2.95 -7.59 18.95
C LYS A 174 -1.65 -8.08 19.56
N GLY A 175 -1.21 -7.41 20.62
CA GLY A 175 0.02 -7.75 21.36
C GLY A 175 1.31 -7.26 20.69
N GLU A 176 1.24 -6.49 19.61
CA GLU A 176 2.38 -5.82 18.98
C GLU A 176 2.26 -4.29 19.19
N LYS A 177 3.34 -3.69 19.72
CA LYS A 177 3.47 -2.25 19.87
C LYS A 177 4.86 -1.82 19.40
#